data_192f8b3545684ac93491391add48eb87
#
_entry.id   192f8b3545684ac93491391add48eb87
#
_cell.length_a   1.000
_cell.length_b   1.000
_cell.length_c   1.000
_cell.angle_alpha   90.00
_cell.angle_beta   90.00
_cell.angle_gamma   90.00
#
_symmetry.space_group_name_H-M   'P 1'
#
loop_
_entity.id
_entity.type
_entity.pdbx_description
1 polymer ?
#
loop_
_entity_poly.entity_id
_entity_poly.type
_entity_poly.pdbx_seq_one_letter_code
_entity_poly.pdbx_strand_id
1 'polypeptide(L)'
;LTWDCVDFSPKSIADGTASIMIEKELQRVDKTAMKSLEQKDVLFIFPQSSKRNTSMLVLKKPKTESSVRKIFIPATVAHQLESWKREQERTKEALGGEYTDYNLVLANGLGHPMERTRIAALLNALIEKNDLPKVVFHSLRHSSITYKLQLTGGDIKSVQGDSGHAQAQMV
;
A
#
# COMPACT_ATOMS: atom_id res chain seq x y z
N LEU A 1 3.98 0.15 0.54
CA LEU A 1 3.96 -0.69 1.74
C LEU A 1 5.10 -1.70 1.68
N THR A 2 5.88 -1.83 2.75
CA THR A 2 6.96 -2.78 2.94
C THR A 2 6.58 -3.78 4.03
N TRP A 3 7.17 -4.97 4.05
CA TRP A 3 6.82 -6.02 4.99
C TRP A 3 7.12 -5.68 6.46
N ASP A 4 8.11 -4.84 6.71
CA ASP A 4 8.42 -4.30 8.04
C ASP A 4 7.29 -3.41 8.63
N CYS A 5 6.36 -2.95 7.79
CA CYS A 5 5.20 -2.17 8.19
C CYS A 5 3.95 -3.03 8.45
N VAL A 6 4.04 -4.36 8.41
CA VAL A 6 2.88 -5.26 8.55
C VAL A 6 3.08 -6.18 9.75
N ASP A 7 2.18 -6.08 10.72
CA ASP A 7 2.11 -7.00 11.85
C ASP A 7 0.99 -8.03 11.63
N PHE A 8 1.37 -9.25 11.33
CA PHE A 8 0.50 -10.42 11.26
C PHE A 8 1.07 -11.57 12.11
N SER A 9 1.72 -11.23 13.22
CA SER A 9 2.21 -12.25 14.16
C SER A 9 1.05 -13.13 14.66
N PRO A 10 1.28 -14.42 14.98
CA PRO A 10 0.22 -15.29 15.50
C PRO A 10 -0.51 -14.68 16.70
N LYS A 11 0.24 -13.97 17.56
CA LYS A 11 -0.32 -13.27 18.71
C LYS A 11 -1.23 -12.12 18.28
N SER A 12 -0.77 -11.23 17.39
CA SER A 12 -1.58 -10.09 16.94
C SER A 12 -2.83 -10.53 16.19
N ILE A 13 -2.77 -11.63 15.44
CA ILE A 13 -3.96 -12.23 14.79
C ILE A 13 -4.94 -12.74 15.83
N ALA A 14 -4.48 -13.52 16.83
CA ALA A 14 -5.32 -14.07 17.88
C ALA A 14 -5.97 -12.99 18.74
N ASP A 15 -5.23 -11.91 19.05
CA ASP A 15 -5.70 -10.77 19.85
C ASP A 15 -6.54 -9.77 19.04
N GLY A 16 -6.73 -9.96 17.72
CA GLY A 16 -7.43 -9.02 16.84
C GLY A 16 -6.69 -7.68 16.64
N THR A 17 -5.38 -7.64 16.85
CA THR A 17 -4.53 -6.44 16.77
C THR A 17 -3.60 -6.43 15.56
N ALA A 18 -3.76 -7.39 14.64
CA ALA A 18 -3.04 -7.41 13.36
C ALA A 18 -3.19 -6.07 12.64
N SER A 19 -2.10 -5.54 12.06
CA SER A 19 -2.12 -4.16 11.61
C SER A 19 -1.11 -3.84 10.51
N ILE A 20 -1.36 -2.73 9.84
CA ILE A 20 -0.48 -2.14 8.83
C ILE A 20 -0.14 -0.71 9.28
N MET A 21 1.17 -0.40 9.33
CA MET A 21 1.64 0.96 9.54
C MET A 21 1.83 1.67 8.18
N ILE A 22 1.11 2.74 7.96
CA ILE A 22 1.28 3.59 6.78
C ILE A 22 2.25 4.72 7.14
N GLU A 23 3.51 4.58 6.77
CA GLU A 23 4.57 5.56 7.03
C GLU A 23 5.48 5.81 5.82
N LYS A 24 5.20 5.11 4.72
CA LYS A 24 5.94 5.20 3.46
C LYS A 24 4.97 5.22 2.29
N GLU A 25 5.28 6.00 1.27
CA GLU A 25 4.53 6.02 0.02
C GLU A 25 5.42 5.80 -1.19
N LEU A 26 4.89 5.10 -2.19
CA LEU A 26 5.53 4.92 -3.49
C LEU A 26 5.01 6.00 -4.43
N GLN A 27 5.91 6.80 -4.97
CA GLN A 27 5.55 7.92 -5.85
C GLN A 27 6.46 7.99 -7.07
N ARG A 28 5.89 8.33 -8.22
CA ARG A 28 6.66 8.71 -9.39
C ARG A 28 6.87 10.22 -9.38
N VAL A 29 8.13 10.64 -9.43
CA VAL A 29 8.54 12.05 -9.32
C VAL A 29 9.36 12.44 -10.55
N ASP A 30 9.17 13.66 -11.04
CA ASP A 30 9.98 14.21 -12.10
C ASP A 30 11.42 14.48 -11.64
N LYS A 31 12.40 14.23 -12.51
CA LYS A 31 13.83 14.38 -12.20
C LYS A 31 14.22 15.82 -11.87
N THR A 32 13.58 16.80 -12.51
CA THR A 32 13.81 18.21 -12.23
C THR A 32 13.29 18.59 -10.86
N ALA A 33 12.08 18.13 -10.51
CA ALA A 33 11.50 18.32 -9.18
C ALA A 33 12.36 17.69 -8.09
N MET A 34 12.92 16.49 -8.34
CA MET A 34 13.83 15.83 -7.38
C MET A 34 15.10 16.63 -7.10
N LYS A 35 15.66 17.29 -8.11
CA LYS A 35 16.85 18.15 -7.94
C LYS A 35 16.52 19.42 -7.16
N SER A 36 15.39 20.06 -7.44
CA SER A 36 14.97 21.30 -6.76
C SER A 36 14.56 21.09 -5.31
N LEU A 37 14.08 19.89 -4.94
CA LEU A 37 13.65 19.55 -3.58
C LEU A 37 14.77 18.90 -2.73
N GLU A 38 16.02 18.88 -3.22
CA GLU A 38 17.18 18.28 -2.53
C GLU A 38 16.89 16.86 -1.97
N GLN A 39 16.02 16.13 -2.65
CA GLN A 39 15.58 14.76 -2.27
C GLN A 39 14.95 14.69 -0.87
N LYS A 40 14.41 15.77 -0.35
CA LYS A 40 13.77 15.82 0.96
C LYS A 40 12.73 14.70 1.11
N ASP A 41 12.78 13.99 2.24
CA ASP A 41 11.87 12.88 2.59
C ASP A 41 11.96 11.62 1.72
N VAL A 42 12.89 11.55 0.76
CA VAL A 42 13.14 10.37 -0.06
C VAL A 42 13.93 9.32 0.75
N LEU A 43 13.38 8.12 0.87
CA LEU A 43 13.98 7.00 1.57
C LEU A 43 14.77 6.10 0.62
N PHE A 44 14.26 5.91 -0.61
CA PHE A 44 14.90 5.07 -1.61
C PHE A 44 14.47 5.47 -3.04
N ILE A 45 15.40 5.39 -3.98
CA ILE A 45 15.16 5.63 -5.40
C ILE A 45 15.31 4.30 -6.13
N PHE A 46 14.22 3.83 -6.77
CA PHE A 46 14.27 2.57 -7.52
C PHE A 46 15.06 2.72 -8.83
N PRO A 47 15.83 1.70 -9.21
CA PRO A 47 16.53 1.69 -10.49
C PRO A 47 15.58 1.94 -11.66
N GLN A 48 16.04 2.69 -12.63
CA GLN A 48 15.27 3.01 -13.82
C GLN A 48 15.58 2.01 -14.93
N SER A 49 14.55 1.51 -15.60
CA SER A 49 14.69 0.66 -16.80
C SER A 49 15.24 1.41 -18.02
N SER A 50 15.18 2.75 -18.04
CA SER A 50 15.72 3.56 -19.13
C SER A 50 16.22 4.92 -18.64
N LYS A 51 17.40 5.34 -19.10
CA LYS A 51 17.97 6.68 -18.85
C LYS A 51 17.15 7.81 -19.47
N ARG A 52 16.32 7.51 -20.49
CA ARG A 52 15.47 8.48 -21.19
C ARG A 52 14.23 8.89 -20.40
N ASN A 53 13.86 8.15 -19.36
CA ASN A 53 12.72 8.49 -18.51
C ASN A 53 12.96 9.84 -17.82
N THR A 54 12.00 10.75 -17.94
CA THR A 54 12.01 12.08 -17.29
C THR A 54 11.63 12.00 -15.81
N SER A 55 11.03 10.89 -15.38
CA SER A 55 10.60 10.66 -14.01
C SER A 55 11.26 9.43 -13.41
N MET A 56 11.31 9.36 -12.08
CA MET A 56 11.82 8.24 -11.31
C MET A 56 10.82 7.79 -10.27
N LEU A 57 10.87 6.49 -9.93
CA LEU A 57 10.04 5.91 -8.87
C LEU A 57 10.81 5.99 -7.57
N VAL A 58 10.17 6.51 -6.53
CA VAL A 58 10.78 6.69 -5.22
C VAL A 58 9.90 6.16 -4.11
N LEU A 59 10.52 5.63 -3.07
CA LEU A 59 9.89 5.41 -1.77
C LEU A 59 10.20 6.62 -0.91
N LYS A 60 9.20 7.26 -0.34
CA LYS A 60 9.35 8.47 0.46
C LYS A 60 8.45 8.48 1.67
N LYS A 61 8.72 9.38 2.63
CA LYS A 61 7.80 9.66 3.72
C LYS A 61 6.54 10.35 3.21
N PRO A 62 5.37 10.13 3.84
CA PRO A 62 4.16 10.88 3.52
C PRO A 62 4.36 12.39 3.71
N LYS A 63 3.61 13.18 2.95
CA LYS A 63 3.72 14.65 2.96
C LYS A 63 3.35 15.28 4.30
N THR A 64 2.46 14.65 5.06
CA THR A 64 1.94 15.18 6.35
C THR A 64 2.04 14.11 7.43
N GLU A 65 2.25 14.52 8.67
CA GLU A 65 2.25 13.62 9.84
C GLU A 65 0.91 12.91 10.00
N SER A 66 -0.21 13.57 9.71
CA SER A 66 -1.56 12.96 9.74
C SER A 66 -1.76 11.81 8.74
N SER A 67 -0.88 11.71 7.74
CA SER A 67 -0.87 10.58 6.82
C SER A 67 -0.21 9.33 7.39
N VAL A 68 0.64 9.49 8.42
CA VAL A 68 1.24 8.38 9.15
C VAL A 68 0.20 7.82 10.11
N ARG A 69 -0.16 6.56 9.94
CA ARG A 69 -1.22 5.94 10.75
C ARG A 69 -1.11 4.43 10.79
N LYS A 70 -1.62 3.86 11.87
CA LYS A 70 -1.81 2.43 12.04
C LYS A 70 -3.24 2.05 11.62
N ILE A 71 -3.36 1.02 10.80
CA ILE A 71 -4.66 0.47 10.35
C ILE A 71 -4.75 -0.95 10.87
N PHE A 72 -5.74 -1.25 11.68
CA PHE A 72 -6.04 -2.62 12.09
C PHE A 72 -6.72 -3.37 10.95
N ILE A 73 -6.32 -4.63 10.76
CA ILE A 73 -6.82 -5.48 9.68
C ILE A 73 -7.51 -6.72 10.26
N PRO A 74 -8.59 -7.21 9.61
CA PRO A 74 -9.22 -8.46 9.99
C PRO A 74 -8.26 -9.65 9.91
N ALA A 75 -8.46 -10.66 10.73
CA ALA A 75 -7.65 -11.90 10.73
C ALA A 75 -7.59 -12.55 9.34
N THR A 76 -8.68 -12.53 8.59
CA THR A 76 -8.73 -13.04 7.20
C THR A 76 -7.73 -12.34 6.29
N VAL A 77 -7.62 -11.01 6.39
CA VAL A 77 -6.66 -10.22 5.61
C VAL A 77 -5.23 -10.50 6.08
N ALA A 78 -5.01 -10.62 7.39
CA ALA A 78 -3.71 -10.97 7.96
C ALA A 78 -3.21 -12.33 7.46
N HIS A 79 -4.04 -13.35 7.44
CA HIS A 79 -3.72 -14.68 6.89
C HIS A 79 -3.46 -14.65 5.38
N GLN A 80 -4.19 -13.83 4.61
CA GLN A 80 -3.91 -13.63 3.19
C GLN A 80 -2.54 -12.99 2.95
N LEU A 81 -2.18 -11.97 3.75
CA LEU A 81 -0.87 -11.34 3.67
C LEU A 81 0.26 -12.30 4.07
N GLU A 82 0.05 -13.12 5.10
CA GLU A 82 1.00 -14.17 5.48
C GLU A 82 1.21 -15.19 4.35
N SER A 83 0.13 -15.63 3.72
CA SER A 83 0.19 -16.56 2.58
C SER A 83 0.88 -15.92 1.37
N TRP A 84 0.60 -14.64 1.11
CA TRP A 84 1.24 -13.88 0.05
C TRP A 84 2.75 -13.71 0.29
N LYS A 85 3.16 -13.44 1.52
CA LYS A 85 4.58 -13.36 1.87
C LYS A 85 5.31 -14.68 1.60
N ARG A 86 4.70 -15.80 2.02
CA ARG A 86 5.25 -17.14 1.73
C ARG A 86 5.40 -17.42 0.23
N GLU A 87 4.45 -16.98 -0.58
CA GLU A 87 4.52 -17.12 -2.04
C GLU A 87 5.63 -16.25 -2.65
N GLN A 88 5.82 -15.03 -2.16
CA GLN A 88 6.95 -14.20 -2.58
C GLN A 88 8.30 -14.83 -2.21
N GLU A 89 8.44 -15.41 -1.00
CA GLU A 89 9.67 -16.09 -0.59
C GLU A 89 9.98 -17.30 -1.51
N ARG A 90 8.98 -18.12 -1.84
CA ARG A 90 9.14 -19.23 -2.80
C ARG A 90 9.59 -18.72 -4.18
N THR A 91 8.99 -17.64 -4.67
CA THR A 91 9.37 -17.03 -5.95
C THR A 91 10.81 -16.53 -5.91
N LYS A 92 11.21 -15.90 -4.81
CA LYS A 92 12.56 -15.41 -4.58
C LYS A 92 13.56 -16.56 -4.54
N GLU A 93 13.26 -17.65 -3.85
CA GLU A 93 14.10 -18.85 -3.80
C GLU A 93 14.25 -19.49 -5.19
N ALA A 94 13.16 -19.58 -5.96
CA ALA A 94 13.16 -20.18 -7.29
C ALA A 94 13.96 -19.36 -8.31
N LEU A 95 13.90 -18.02 -8.24
CA LEU A 95 14.58 -17.12 -9.16
C LEU A 95 16.01 -16.76 -8.74
N GLY A 96 16.36 -16.96 -7.46
CA GLY A 96 17.67 -16.64 -6.95
C GLY A 96 18.13 -15.22 -7.28
N GLY A 97 19.25 -15.08 -7.98
CA GLY A 97 19.82 -13.78 -8.34
C GLY A 97 19.02 -12.93 -9.32
N GLU A 98 17.99 -13.48 -9.97
CA GLU A 98 17.09 -12.71 -10.86
C GLU A 98 16.04 -11.94 -10.09
N TYR A 99 15.75 -12.31 -8.83
CA TYR A 99 14.82 -11.62 -7.97
C TYR A 99 15.50 -10.49 -7.21
N THR A 100 14.99 -9.28 -7.32
CA THR A 100 15.48 -8.14 -6.54
C THR A 100 14.55 -7.87 -5.36
N ASP A 101 15.03 -8.15 -4.15
CA ASP A 101 14.23 -7.95 -2.94
C ASP A 101 14.29 -6.51 -2.42
N TYR A 102 13.20 -5.79 -2.59
CA TYR A 102 12.98 -4.45 -2.01
C TYR A 102 12.07 -4.48 -0.77
N ASN A 103 11.82 -5.64 -0.19
CA ASN A 103 10.93 -5.82 0.97
C ASN A 103 9.50 -5.29 0.73
N LEU A 104 9.02 -5.31 -0.52
CA LEU A 104 7.72 -4.73 -0.89
C LEU A 104 6.59 -5.77 -0.75
N VAL A 105 5.47 -5.35 -0.15
CA VAL A 105 4.24 -6.15 -0.11
C VAL A 105 3.66 -6.33 -1.52
N LEU A 106 3.64 -5.25 -2.32
CA LEU A 106 3.19 -5.27 -3.71
C LEU A 106 4.39 -5.18 -4.65
N ALA A 107 4.95 -6.34 -4.96
CA ALA A 107 6.01 -6.53 -5.94
C ALA A 107 5.52 -7.37 -7.13
N ASN A 108 6.13 -7.18 -8.29
CA ASN A 108 5.94 -8.09 -9.43
C ASN A 108 6.75 -9.39 -9.24
N GLY A 109 6.66 -10.33 -10.21
CA GLY A 109 7.34 -11.62 -10.13
C GLY A 109 8.87 -11.55 -10.05
N LEU A 110 9.50 -10.41 -10.32
CA LEU A 110 10.95 -10.17 -10.19
C LEU A 110 11.30 -9.30 -8.96
N GLY A 111 10.34 -9.03 -8.07
CA GLY A 111 10.54 -8.23 -6.87
C GLY A 111 10.44 -6.71 -7.06
N HIS A 112 10.27 -6.22 -8.29
CA HIS A 112 10.16 -4.79 -8.56
C HIS A 112 8.81 -4.21 -8.12
N PRO A 113 8.76 -2.91 -7.74
CA PRO A 113 7.52 -2.29 -7.27
C PRO A 113 6.42 -2.29 -8.33
N MET A 114 5.20 -2.61 -7.91
CA MET A 114 4.00 -2.44 -8.74
C MET A 114 3.44 -1.04 -8.60
N GLU A 115 3.34 -0.34 -9.74
CA GLU A 115 2.78 1.00 -9.77
C GLU A 115 1.24 0.99 -9.78
N ARG A 116 0.65 2.11 -9.34
CA ARG A 116 -0.80 2.30 -9.23
C ARG A 116 -1.55 1.92 -10.52
N THR A 117 -1.01 2.28 -11.68
CA THR A 117 -1.63 1.96 -12.99
C THR A 117 -1.75 0.47 -13.23
N ARG A 118 -0.73 -0.30 -12.85
CA ARG A 118 -0.76 -1.76 -12.96
C ARG A 118 -1.77 -2.38 -12.01
N ILE A 119 -1.80 -1.90 -10.77
CA ILE A 119 -2.76 -2.39 -9.77
C ILE A 119 -4.20 -2.06 -10.19
N ALA A 120 -4.45 -0.86 -10.73
CA ALA A 120 -5.75 -0.48 -11.26
C ALA A 120 -6.17 -1.36 -12.47
N ALA A 121 -5.24 -1.69 -13.36
CA ALA A 121 -5.51 -2.59 -14.48
C ALA A 121 -5.87 -4.01 -14.00
N LEU A 122 -5.20 -4.53 -12.98
CA LEU A 122 -5.53 -5.83 -12.37
C LEU A 122 -6.93 -5.82 -11.72
N LEU A 123 -7.29 -4.74 -11.02
CA LEU A 123 -8.63 -4.59 -10.46
C LEU A 123 -9.70 -4.56 -11.55
N ASN A 124 -9.50 -3.80 -12.63
CA ASN A 124 -10.43 -3.73 -13.74
C ASN A 124 -10.60 -5.12 -14.42
N ALA A 125 -9.50 -5.82 -14.67
CA ALA A 125 -9.56 -7.18 -15.23
C ALA A 125 -10.32 -8.15 -14.32
N LEU A 126 -10.17 -8.04 -12.99
CA LEU A 126 -10.91 -8.84 -12.03
C LEU A 126 -12.40 -8.53 -12.06
N ILE A 127 -12.78 -7.25 -12.14
CA ILE A 127 -14.15 -6.76 -12.24
C ILE A 127 -14.80 -7.32 -13.51
N GLU A 128 -14.14 -7.17 -14.66
CA GLU A 128 -14.64 -7.64 -15.96
C GLU A 128 -14.78 -9.17 -15.99
N LYS A 129 -13.77 -9.89 -15.50
CA LYS A 129 -13.77 -11.36 -15.48
C LYS A 129 -14.93 -11.96 -14.68
N ASN A 130 -15.36 -11.28 -13.62
CA ASN A 130 -16.34 -11.78 -12.66
C ASN A 130 -17.68 -11.03 -12.72
N ASP A 131 -17.90 -10.21 -13.75
CA ASP A 131 -19.10 -9.37 -13.94
C ASP A 131 -19.49 -8.59 -12.67
N LEU A 132 -18.49 -7.99 -12.01
CA LEU A 132 -18.69 -7.22 -10.80
C LEU A 132 -19.05 -5.75 -11.11
N PRO A 133 -19.76 -5.05 -10.19
CA PRO A 133 -20.02 -3.63 -10.35
C PRO A 133 -18.73 -2.84 -10.56
N LYS A 134 -18.75 -1.89 -11.49
CA LYS A 134 -17.61 -1.05 -11.82
C LYS A 134 -17.23 -0.16 -10.64
N VAL A 135 -16.04 -0.35 -10.07
CA VAL A 135 -15.52 0.44 -8.95
C VAL A 135 -14.09 0.87 -9.23
N VAL A 136 -13.66 1.96 -8.59
CA VAL A 136 -12.27 2.41 -8.58
C VAL A 136 -11.74 2.40 -7.15
N PHE A 137 -10.42 2.39 -6.95
CA PHE A 137 -9.84 2.33 -5.60
C PHE A 137 -10.33 3.42 -4.67
N HIS A 138 -10.59 4.63 -5.19
CA HIS A 138 -11.10 5.72 -4.37
C HIS A 138 -12.53 5.46 -3.86
N SER A 139 -13.37 4.82 -4.68
CA SER A 139 -14.72 4.39 -4.26
C SER A 139 -14.66 3.34 -3.16
N LEU A 140 -13.70 2.39 -3.22
CA LEU A 140 -13.50 1.40 -2.16
C LEU A 140 -13.15 2.06 -0.81
N ARG A 141 -12.36 3.13 -0.84
CA ARG A 141 -12.07 3.92 0.36
C ARG A 141 -13.33 4.56 0.93
N HIS A 142 -14.17 5.20 0.10
CA HIS A 142 -15.44 5.77 0.54
C HIS A 142 -16.37 4.70 1.12
N SER A 143 -16.53 3.57 0.44
CA SER A 143 -17.34 2.45 0.94
C SER A 143 -16.86 1.95 2.30
N SER A 144 -15.53 1.83 2.49
CA SER A 144 -14.94 1.44 3.77
C SER A 144 -15.26 2.43 4.89
N ILE A 145 -15.18 3.72 4.61
CA ILE A 145 -15.51 4.79 5.58
C ILE A 145 -16.99 4.73 5.96
N THR A 146 -17.88 4.66 4.97
CA THR A 146 -19.33 4.56 5.20
C THR A 146 -19.68 3.32 6.05
N TYR A 147 -19.10 2.18 5.72
CA TYR A 147 -19.31 0.94 6.46
C TYR A 147 -18.83 1.06 7.92
N LYS A 148 -17.64 1.64 8.14
CA LYS A 148 -17.12 1.87 9.50
C LYS A 148 -17.98 2.84 10.30
N LEU A 149 -18.49 3.91 9.68
CA LEU A 149 -19.44 4.83 10.33
C LEU A 149 -20.71 4.10 10.76
N GLN A 150 -21.26 3.22 9.93
CA GLN A 150 -22.42 2.42 10.30
C GLN A 150 -22.13 1.50 11.49
N LEU A 151 -20.95 0.82 11.49
CA LEU A 151 -20.55 -0.07 12.60
C LEU A 151 -20.32 0.66 13.92
N THR A 152 -19.84 1.90 13.87
CA THR A 152 -19.55 2.72 15.07
C THR A 152 -20.72 3.57 15.51
N GLY A 153 -21.91 3.43 14.90
CA GLY A 153 -23.07 4.27 15.20
C GLY A 153 -22.87 5.74 14.87
N GLY A 154 -21.97 6.06 13.92
CA GLY A 154 -21.69 7.43 13.49
C GLY A 154 -20.51 8.10 14.23
N ASP A 155 -19.68 7.35 14.94
CA ASP A 155 -18.48 7.92 15.60
C ASP A 155 -17.42 8.33 14.55
N ILE A 156 -17.52 9.59 14.13
CA ILE A 156 -16.65 10.21 13.14
C ILE A 156 -15.18 10.21 13.60
N LYS A 157 -14.91 10.40 14.90
CA LYS A 157 -13.53 10.47 15.41
C LYS A 157 -12.79 9.15 15.28
N SER A 158 -13.44 8.04 15.63
CA SER A 158 -12.88 6.69 15.44
C SER A 158 -12.57 6.41 13.98
N VAL A 159 -13.48 6.75 13.07
CA VAL A 159 -13.31 6.50 11.63
C VAL A 159 -12.29 7.44 11.00
N GLN A 160 -12.18 8.68 11.49
CA GLN A 160 -11.18 9.65 11.03
C GLN A 160 -9.75 9.14 11.23
N GLY A 161 -9.43 8.57 12.38
CA GLY A 161 -8.11 8.00 12.67
C GLY A 161 -7.70 6.94 11.65
N ASP A 162 -8.59 6.01 11.36
CA ASP A 162 -8.37 4.92 10.39
C ASP A 162 -8.30 5.41 8.93
N SER A 163 -9.14 6.38 8.59
CA SER A 163 -9.22 6.89 7.21
C SER A 163 -8.06 7.84 6.86
N GLY A 164 -7.39 8.41 7.85
CA GLY A 164 -6.29 9.38 7.66
C GLY A 164 -6.75 10.71 7.08
N HIS A 165 -7.99 11.13 7.35
CA HIS A 165 -8.47 12.46 7.03
C HIS A 165 -8.02 13.45 8.10
N ALA A 166 -7.38 14.57 7.69
CA ALA A 166 -6.92 15.61 8.62
C ALA A 166 -8.09 16.40 9.25
N GLN A 167 -9.26 16.42 8.57
CA GLN A 167 -10.44 17.13 9.03
C GLN A 167 -11.66 16.19 9.08
N ALA A 168 -12.45 16.29 10.15
CA ALA A 168 -13.65 15.47 10.34
C ALA A 168 -14.69 15.66 9.22
N GLN A 169 -14.73 16.84 8.60
CA GLN A 169 -15.63 17.16 7.48
C GLN A 169 -15.37 16.33 6.20
N MET A 170 -14.26 15.62 6.13
CA MET A 170 -13.89 14.77 4.98
C MET A 170 -14.19 13.28 5.19
N VAL A 171 -14.83 12.93 6.30
CA VAL A 171 -15.24 11.55 6.63
C VAL A 171 -16.73 11.24 6.23
#